data_8d45d396bd1108125c8c96aeb723589f
#
_entry.id   8d45d396bd1108125c8c96aeb723589f
#
_cell.length_a   1.000
_cell.length_b   1.000
_cell.length_c   1.000
_cell.angle_alpha   90.00
_cell.angle_beta   90.00
_cell.angle_gamma   90.00
#
_symmetry.space_group_name_H-M   'P 1'
#
loop_
_entity.id
_entity.type
_entity.pdbx_description
1 polymer ?
#
loop_
_entity_poly.entity_id
_entity_poly.type
_entity_poly.pdbx_seq_one_letter_code
_entity_poly.pdbx_strand_id
1 'polypeptide(L)'
;DDDGIKKIFDFNEGYKNFISKCKTERECVKETIKIVEEKGYKNLDDVIKNNETLKSGDKVYANNMNKTIALFVIGEEPIENGMKILGAHIDSPRLDLKQNPLYEDSDLVLLDTHYYGGIKKYQWVTLPLAIHGVVAKTDGSLVEVVIGEDENDPVVGISDLLIHLSQTQMEKRGNKVVEGEDLNVLVGSIPKKEKEKDAVKANILNILKEKYNIEEEDFLSAELEIVPAGKARDYGIDRSLIM
;
A
#
# COMPACT_ATOMS: atom_id res chain seq x y z
N ASP A 1 -2.25 -36.68 0.75
CA ASP A 1 -2.91 -37.20 1.95
C ASP A 1 -3.56 -36.05 2.69
N ASP A 2 -4.46 -36.33 3.61
CA ASP A 2 -5.25 -35.30 4.32
C ASP A 2 -4.37 -34.38 5.21
N ASP A 3 -3.25 -34.91 5.74
CA ASP A 3 -2.30 -34.13 6.54
C ASP A 3 -1.54 -33.10 5.66
N GLY A 4 -1.18 -33.47 4.44
CA GLY A 4 -0.58 -32.57 3.47
C GLY A 4 -1.53 -31.43 3.07
N ILE A 5 -2.79 -31.74 2.82
CA ILE A 5 -3.82 -30.75 2.49
C ILE A 5 -4.02 -29.78 3.65
N LYS A 6 -4.11 -30.29 4.88
CA LYS A 6 -4.24 -29.44 6.07
C LYS A 6 -3.06 -28.46 6.20
N LYS A 7 -1.82 -28.93 6.04
CA LYS A 7 -0.62 -28.08 6.08
C LYS A 7 -0.64 -26.98 5.01
N ILE A 8 -1.17 -27.26 3.82
CA ILE A 8 -1.33 -26.26 2.76
C ILE A 8 -2.32 -25.18 3.20
N PHE A 9 -3.47 -25.56 3.73
CA PHE A 9 -4.45 -24.59 4.20
C PHE A 9 -3.95 -23.77 5.39
N ASP A 10 -3.27 -24.39 6.36
CA ASP A 10 -2.68 -23.67 7.49
C ASP A 10 -1.62 -22.65 7.03
N PHE A 11 -0.77 -23.01 6.07
CA PHE A 11 0.19 -22.08 5.44
C PHE A 11 -0.53 -20.95 4.71
N ASN A 12 -1.61 -21.27 4.00
CA ASN A 12 -2.40 -20.32 3.24
C ASN A 12 -3.07 -19.24 4.14
N GLU A 13 -3.53 -19.62 5.35
CA GLU A 13 -4.04 -18.65 6.31
C GLU A 13 -2.96 -17.64 6.72
N GLY A 14 -1.75 -18.09 6.97
CA GLY A 14 -0.60 -17.21 7.23
C GLY A 14 -0.32 -16.25 6.06
N TYR A 15 -0.37 -16.76 4.84
CA TYR A 15 -0.17 -15.95 3.63
C TYR A 15 -1.28 -14.91 3.42
N LYS A 16 -2.56 -15.29 3.56
CA LYS A 16 -3.69 -14.34 3.50
C LYS A 16 -3.55 -13.22 4.54
N ASN A 17 -3.16 -13.57 5.76
CA ASN A 17 -2.94 -12.58 6.81
C ASN A 17 -1.79 -11.62 6.46
N PHE A 18 -0.69 -12.14 5.89
CA PHE A 18 0.44 -11.32 5.45
C PHE A 18 0.03 -10.33 4.35
N ILE A 19 -0.55 -10.80 3.24
CA ILE A 19 -0.93 -9.93 2.12
C ILE A 19 -2.07 -8.97 2.48
N SER A 20 -2.92 -9.30 3.45
CA SER A 20 -3.95 -8.39 3.95
C SER A 20 -3.38 -7.18 4.69
N LYS A 21 -2.21 -7.34 5.32
CA LYS A 21 -1.52 -6.28 6.06
C LYS A 21 -0.50 -5.54 5.20
N CYS A 22 -0.02 -6.17 4.14
CA CYS A 22 1.10 -5.69 3.33
C CYS A 22 0.58 -5.19 1.98
N LYS A 23 0.03 -3.99 1.96
CA LYS A 23 -0.49 -3.34 0.76
C LYS A 23 0.59 -2.53 0.03
N THR A 24 1.64 -2.11 0.76
CA THR A 24 2.76 -1.31 0.29
C THR A 24 4.09 -1.96 0.61
N GLU A 25 5.19 -1.53 -0.04
CA GLU A 25 6.53 -2.06 0.25
C GLU A 25 6.94 -1.83 1.71
N ARG A 26 6.57 -0.67 2.28
CA ARG A 26 6.87 -0.32 3.68
C ARG A 26 6.19 -1.27 4.65
N GLU A 27 4.94 -1.60 4.38
CA GLU A 27 4.19 -2.56 5.19
C GLU A 27 4.76 -3.98 5.06
N CYS A 28 5.16 -4.38 3.84
CA CYS A 28 5.84 -5.66 3.61
C CYS A 28 7.14 -5.76 4.41
N VAL A 29 7.98 -4.73 4.40
CA VAL A 29 9.22 -4.70 5.19
C VAL A 29 8.90 -4.74 6.69
N LYS A 30 7.98 -3.92 7.16
CA LYS A 30 7.57 -3.84 8.57
C LYS A 30 7.05 -5.19 9.10
N GLU A 31 6.17 -5.85 8.37
CA GLU A 31 5.64 -7.16 8.78
C GLU A 31 6.68 -8.28 8.65
N THR A 32 7.54 -8.23 7.62
CA THR A 32 8.67 -9.17 7.47
C THR A 32 9.63 -9.07 8.65
N ILE A 33 9.98 -7.87 9.11
CA ILE A 33 10.85 -7.66 10.27
C ILE A 33 10.26 -8.37 11.49
N LYS A 34 8.99 -8.17 11.81
CA LYS A 34 8.33 -8.87 12.94
C LYS A 34 8.45 -10.39 12.83
N ILE A 35 8.15 -10.94 11.65
CA ILE A 35 8.19 -12.39 11.41
C ILE A 35 9.60 -12.94 11.57
N VAL A 36 10.63 -12.24 11.09
CA VAL A 36 12.01 -12.75 11.15
C VAL A 36 12.62 -12.56 12.52
N GLU A 37 12.29 -11.50 13.25
CA GLU A 37 12.72 -11.31 14.65
C GLU A 37 12.19 -12.43 15.55
N GLU A 38 10.94 -12.87 15.38
CA GLU A 38 10.37 -14.06 16.05
C GLU A 38 11.13 -15.35 15.71
N LYS A 39 11.81 -15.39 14.55
CA LYS A 39 12.66 -16.51 14.10
C LYS A 39 14.14 -16.34 14.47
N GLY A 40 14.46 -15.34 15.30
CA GLY A 40 15.79 -15.11 15.84
C GLY A 40 16.74 -14.34 14.92
N TYR A 41 16.22 -13.63 13.92
CA TYR A 41 17.02 -12.67 13.16
C TYR A 41 17.28 -11.42 13.99
N LYS A 42 18.49 -10.89 13.92
CA LYS A 42 18.89 -9.63 14.54
C LYS A 42 19.05 -8.53 13.48
N ASN A 43 18.78 -7.30 13.85
CA ASN A 43 19.09 -6.16 12.99
C ASN A 43 20.61 -6.05 12.80
N LEU A 44 21.06 -6.01 11.56
CA LEU A 44 22.48 -5.93 11.21
C LEU A 44 23.11 -4.61 11.71
N ASP A 45 22.37 -3.50 11.69
CA ASP A 45 22.86 -2.22 12.19
C ASP A 45 23.16 -2.28 13.70
N ASP A 46 22.32 -2.99 14.47
CA ASP A 46 22.55 -3.19 15.91
C ASP A 46 23.78 -4.09 16.15
N VAL A 47 23.94 -5.14 15.36
CA VAL A 47 25.11 -6.03 15.40
C VAL A 47 26.40 -5.23 15.16
N ILE A 48 26.39 -4.36 14.14
CA ILE A 48 27.53 -3.49 13.81
C ILE A 48 27.81 -2.49 14.94
N LYS A 49 26.78 -1.81 15.42
CA LYS A 49 26.87 -0.81 16.50
C LYS A 49 27.42 -1.41 17.79
N ASN A 50 27.08 -2.64 18.10
CA ASN A 50 27.52 -3.35 19.27
C ASN A 50 28.89 -4.05 19.09
N ASN A 51 29.51 -3.96 17.90
CA ASN A 51 30.72 -4.69 17.52
C ASN A 51 30.60 -6.22 17.74
N GLU A 52 29.43 -6.79 17.52
CA GLU A 52 29.21 -8.24 17.61
C GLU A 52 29.85 -8.95 16.40
N THR A 53 30.47 -10.10 16.66
CA THR A 53 31.01 -10.95 15.59
C THR A 53 30.00 -12.04 15.23
N LEU A 54 29.62 -12.10 13.97
CA LEU A 54 28.71 -13.13 13.46
C LEU A 54 29.44 -14.48 13.32
N LYS A 55 28.72 -15.55 13.58
CA LYS A 55 29.18 -16.95 13.48
C LYS A 55 28.27 -17.72 12.54
N SER A 56 28.75 -18.85 12.07
CA SER A 56 27.93 -19.81 11.29
C SER A 56 26.62 -20.13 12.05
N GLY A 57 25.51 -20.07 11.33
CA GLY A 57 24.15 -20.25 11.87
C GLY A 57 23.48 -18.98 12.36
N ASP A 58 24.21 -17.87 12.56
CA ASP A 58 23.62 -16.59 12.94
C ASP A 58 22.74 -16.05 11.83
N LYS A 59 21.68 -15.35 12.23
CA LYS A 59 20.68 -14.78 11.33
C LYS A 59 20.60 -13.29 11.54
N VAL A 60 20.74 -12.53 10.45
CA VAL A 60 20.62 -11.07 10.49
C VAL A 60 19.77 -10.55 9.35
N TYR A 61 19.20 -9.39 9.54
CA TYR A 61 18.51 -8.65 8.47
C TYR A 61 19.06 -7.23 8.34
N ALA A 62 19.10 -6.75 7.10
CA ALA A 62 19.40 -5.36 6.77
C ALA A 62 18.14 -4.71 6.20
N ASN A 63 17.72 -3.60 6.80
CA ASN A 63 16.59 -2.79 6.35
C ASN A 63 17.11 -1.57 5.60
N ASN A 64 16.71 -1.42 4.34
CA ASN A 64 17.07 -0.25 3.54
C ASN A 64 15.87 0.66 3.36
N MET A 65 15.85 1.80 4.07
CA MET A 65 14.85 2.87 3.98
C MET A 65 13.40 2.41 4.19
N ASN A 66 13.17 1.29 4.85
CA ASN A 66 11.87 0.63 5.00
C ASN A 66 11.18 0.26 3.67
N LYS A 67 11.94 0.10 2.58
CA LYS A 67 11.42 -0.25 1.25
C LYS A 67 12.06 -1.51 0.67
N THR A 68 13.17 -1.94 1.23
CA THR A 68 13.85 -3.18 0.83
C THR A 68 14.42 -3.84 2.07
N ILE A 69 14.37 -5.15 2.14
CA ILE A 69 14.94 -5.93 3.21
C ILE A 69 15.81 -7.05 2.65
N ALA A 70 16.95 -7.28 3.25
CA ALA A 70 17.82 -8.41 2.97
C ALA A 70 17.97 -9.28 4.23
N LEU A 71 17.79 -10.58 4.08
CA LEU A 71 17.88 -11.56 5.15
C LEU A 71 19.10 -12.47 4.91
N PHE A 72 19.88 -12.68 5.93
CA PHE A 72 21.08 -13.50 5.83
C PHE A 72 21.06 -14.60 6.88
N VAL A 73 21.46 -15.80 6.47
CA VAL A 73 21.86 -16.88 7.37
C VAL A 73 23.34 -17.14 7.09
N ILE A 74 24.19 -16.95 8.11
CA ILE A 74 25.63 -17.09 7.97
C ILE A 74 25.99 -18.55 7.79
N GLY A 75 26.67 -18.86 6.67
CA GLY A 75 27.10 -20.20 6.35
C GLY A 75 28.35 -20.64 7.09
N GLU A 76 28.79 -21.87 6.85
CA GLU A 76 30.05 -22.42 7.36
C GLU A 76 31.23 -22.01 6.48
N GLU A 77 30.98 -21.86 5.16
CA GLU A 77 31.99 -21.46 4.19
C GLU A 77 32.17 -19.94 4.14
N PRO A 78 33.37 -19.45 3.85
CA PRO A 78 33.62 -18.04 3.63
C PRO A 78 32.75 -17.48 2.49
N ILE A 79 32.28 -16.24 2.62
CA ILE A 79 31.40 -15.59 1.64
C ILE A 79 32.05 -15.48 0.25
N GLU A 80 33.37 -15.43 0.19
CA GLU A 80 34.17 -15.40 -1.05
C GLU A 80 33.97 -16.66 -1.90
N ASN A 81 33.59 -17.79 -1.27
CA ASN A 81 33.28 -19.03 -1.95
C ASN A 81 31.89 -19.02 -2.60
N GLY A 82 31.17 -17.93 -2.41
CA GLY A 82 29.84 -17.70 -2.98
C GLY A 82 28.72 -17.77 -1.96
N MET A 83 27.51 -17.42 -2.42
CA MET A 83 26.29 -17.44 -1.61
C MET A 83 25.12 -17.92 -2.46
N LYS A 84 24.09 -18.44 -1.80
CA LYS A 84 22.80 -18.72 -2.45
C LYS A 84 21.89 -17.54 -2.23
N ILE A 85 21.45 -16.89 -3.32
CA ILE A 85 20.60 -15.70 -3.29
C ILE A 85 19.21 -16.10 -3.79
N LEU A 86 18.18 -15.79 -2.99
CA LEU A 86 16.78 -15.86 -3.36
C LEU A 86 16.23 -14.44 -3.35
N GLY A 87 15.74 -13.95 -4.47
CA GLY A 87 15.19 -12.59 -4.61
C GLY A 87 13.73 -12.63 -5.05
N ALA A 88 12.94 -11.69 -4.51
CA ALA A 88 11.57 -11.46 -4.92
C ALA A 88 11.25 -9.96 -4.77
N HIS A 89 10.36 -9.44 -5.63
CA HIS A 89 9.83 -8.09 -5.46
C HIS A 89 8.72 -8.08 -4.40
N ILE A 90 8.52 -6.94 -3.75
CA ILE A 90 7.49 -6.71 -2.75
C ILE A 90 6.55 -5.53 -3.10
N ASP A 91 6.83 -4.85 -4.21
CA ASP A 91 5.94 -3.85 -4.77
C ASP A 91 4.76 -4.50 -5.51
N SER A 92 3.65 -3.79 -5.55
CA SER A 92 2.43 -4.18 -6.27
C SER A 92 1.90 -3.02 -7.10
N PRO A 93 1.14 -3.28 -8.17
CA PRO A 93 0.45 -2.23 -8.91
C PRO A 93 -0.47 -1.41 -7.99
N ARG A 94 -0.43 -0.09 -8.13
CA ARG A 94 -1.15 0.87 -7.31
C ARG A 94 -1.34 2.20 -8.03
N LEU A 95 -1.98 3.17 -7.38
CA LEU A 95 -1.96 4.56 -7.81
C LEU A 95 -1.17 5.37 -6.78
N ASP A 96 -0.14 6.07 -7.21
CA ASP A 96 0.62 7.01 -6.37
C ASP A 96 -0.03 8.39 -6.42
N LEU A 97 -0.11 9.09 -5.30
CA LEU A 97 -0.55 10.48 -5.28
C LEU A 97 0.54 11.38 -5.89
N LYS A 98 0.11 12.35 -6.71
CA LYS A 98 1.00 13.42 -7.20
C LYS A 98 1.37 14.37 -6.06
N GLN A 99 2.34 15.26 -6.28
CA GLN A 99 2.88 16.15 -5.24
C GLN A 99 1.87 17.13 -4.62
N ASN A 100 0.91 17.64 -5.42
CA ASN A 100 -0.16 18.51 -4.95
C ASN A 100 -1.50 17.88 -5.34
N PRO A 101 -1.88 16.76 -4.71
CA PRO A 101 -2.91 15.90 -5.28
C PRO A 101 -4.33 16.41 -5.03
N LEU A 102 -4.55 17.19 -3.98
CA LEU A 102 -5.88 17.52 -3.50
C LEU A 102 -6.46 18.75 -4.22
N TYR A 103 -7.51 18.54 -4.99
CA TYR A 103 -8.23 19.62 -5.67
C TYR A 103 -9.75 19.45 -5.57
N GLU A 104 -10.48 20.55 -5.74
CA GLU A 104 -11.94 20.58 -5.79
C GLU A 104 -12.40 20.95 -7.19
N ASP A 105 -13.31 20.17 -7.75
CA ASP A 105 -13.99 20.43 -9.02
C ASP A 105 -15.46 20.01 -8.90
N SER A 106 -16.36 20.90 -9.33
CA SER A 106 -17.82 20.63 -9.37
C SER A 106 -18.38 20.15 -8.02
N ASP A 107 -17.97 20.76 -6.91
CA ASP A 107 -18.33 20.41 -5.53
C ASP A 107 -17.89 19.00 -5.11
N LEU A 108 -16.92 18.42 -5.79
CA LEU A 108 -16.27 17.18 -5.44
C LEU A 108 -14.80 17.40 -5.16
N VAL A 109 -14.27 16.69 -4.18
CA VAL A 109 -12.82 16.70 -3.91
C VAL A 109 -12.20 15.40 -4.39
N LEU A 110 -11.16 15.56 -5.20
CA LEU A 110 -10.42 14.48 -5.80
C LEU A 110 -8.94 14.54 -5.40
N LEU A 111 -8.31 13.37 -5.45
CA LEU A 111 -6.87 13.20 -5.37
C LEU A 111 -6.32 12.89 -6.77
N ASP A 112 -5.44 13.74 -7.27
CA ASP A 112 -4.74 13.53 -8.52
C ASP A 112 -3.71 12.43 -8.37
N THR A 113 -3.75 11.44 -9.26
CA THR A 113 -2.95 10.22 -9.16
C THR A 113 -2.13 9.93 -10.39
N HIS A 114 -1.13 9.08 -10.23
CA HIS A 114 -0.39 8.44 -11.30
C HIS A 114 -0.31 6.93 -11.05
N TYR A 115 -0.63 6.11 -12.04
CA TYR A 115 -0.58 4.67 -11.86
C TYR A 115 0.87 4.14 -11.87
N TYR A 116 1.14 3.19 -10.99
CA TYR A 116 2.40 2.47 -10.90
C TYR A 116 2.23 1.03 -11.37
N GLY A 117 3.17 0.56 -12.21
CA GLY A 117 3.17 -0.79 -12.74
C GLY A 117 2.21 -1.01 -13.90
N GLY A 118 2.06 -2.25 -14.32
CA GLY A 118 1.20 -2.64 -15.42
C GLY A 118 -0.23 -2.89 -14.98
N ILE A 119 -1.10 -1.89 -15.06
CA ILE A 119 -2.51 -2.01 -14.71
C ILE A 119 -3.44 -2.02 -15.94
N LYS A 120 -4.56 -2.72 -15.81
CA LYS A 120 -5.72 -2.53 -16.68
C LYS A 120 -6.60 -1.46 -16.06
N LYS A 121 -6.45 -0.21 -16.51
CA LYS A 121 -7.07 0.98 -15.89
C LYS A 121 -8.57 0.83 -15.64
N TYR A 122 -9.30 0.23 -16.57
CA TYR A 122 -10.75 0.00 -16.45
C TYR A 122 -11.15 -0.92 -15.28
N GLN A 123 -10.21 -1.68 -14.70
CA GLN A 123 -10.48 -2.51 -13.52
C GLN A 123 -10.44 -1.73 -12.21
N TRP A 124 -9.91 -0.51 -12.24
CA TRP A 124 -9.75 0.33 -11.04
C TRP A 124 -10.95 1.21 -10.76
N VAL A 125 -11.79 1.46 -11.78
CA VAL A 125 -13.04 2.20 -11.59
C VAL A 125 -14.04 1.36 -10.81
N THR A 126 -14.81 2.00 -9.94
CA THR A 126 -15.83 1.38 -9.07
C THR A 126 -15.30 0.38 -8.02
N LEU A 127 -13.99 0.18 -7.92
CA LEU A 127 -13.43 -0.59 -6.81
C LEU A 127 -13.46 0.22 -5.51
N PRO A 128 -13.75 -0.42 -4.36
CA PRO A 128 -13.42 0.17 -3.08
C PRO A 128 -11.89 0.24 -2.93
N LEU A 129 -11.38 1.43 -2.70
CA LEU A 129 -9.96 1.71 -2.56
C LEU A 129 -9.65 2.24 -1.17
N ALA A 130 -8.42 2.03 -0.72
CA ALA A 130 -7.86 2.49 0.53
C ALA A 130 -6.65 3.39 0.26
N ILE A 131 -6.31 4.25 1.20
CA ILE A 131 -5.13 5.12 1.17
C ILE A 131 -4.15 4.61 2.21
N HIS A 132 -2.94 4.26 1.77
CA HIS A 132 -1.85 3.80 2.62
C HIS A 132 -0.61 4.64 2.39
N GLY A 133 0.22 4.78 3.41
CA GLY A 133 1.55 5.35 3.26
C GLY A 133 2.04 6.12 4.46
N VAL A 134 2.96 7.04 4.21
CA VAL A 134 3.61 7.83 5.25
C VAL A 134 3.75 9.28 4.82
N VAL A 135 3.71 10.17 5.78
CA VAL A 135 3.98 11.60 5.63
C VAL A 135 5.16 11.97 6.51
N ALA A 136 6.21 12.52 5.91
CA ALA A 136 7.35 13.03 6.66
C ALA A 136 7.06 14.49 7.06
N LYS A 137 7.00 14.76 8.35
CA LYS A 137 6.77 16.10 8.89
C LYS A 137 8.07 16.90 8.94
N THR A 138 7.95 18.22 8.99
CA THR A 138 9.11 19.15 9.06
C THR A 138 9.98 18.95 10.29
N ASP A 139 9.45 18.39 11.36
CA ASP A 139 10.19 18.04 12.57
C ASP A 139 10.95 16.70 12.47
N GLY A 140 10.83 16.02 11.31
CA GLY A 140 11.46 14.72 11.05
C GLY A 140 10.62 13.53 11.53
N SER A 141 9.46 13.74 12.13
CA SER A 141 8.56 12.64 12.48
C SER A 141 7.87 12.07 11.24
N LEU A 142 7.52 10.77 11.30
CA LEU A 142 6.76 10.09 10.28
C LEU A 142 5.34 9.81 10.80
N VAL A 143 4.35 10.17 10.01
CA VAL A 143 2.93 9.87 10.26
C VAL A 143 2.50 8.77 9.32
N GLU A 144 2.12 7.61 9.86
CA GLU A 144 1.52 6.53 9.08
C GLU A 144 0.05 6.88 8.79
N VAL A 145 -0.37 6.71 7.54
CA VAL A 145 -1.75 6.94 7.09
C VAL A 145 -2.32 5.64 6.58
N VAL A 146 -3.45 5.24 7.15
CA VAL A 146 -4.26 4.11 6.67
C VAL A 146 -5.73 4.54 6.74
N ILE A 147 -6.39 4.58 5.59
CA ILE A 147 -7.81 4.94 5.46
C ILE A 147 -8.47 3.90 4.55
N GLY A 148 -9.57 3.31 4.98
CA GLY A 148 -10.38 2.40 4.16
C GLY A 148 -10.19 0.91 4.45
N GLU A 149 -9.45 0.54 5.48
CA GLU A 149 -9.22 -0.87 5.86
C GLU A 149 -10.06 -1.33 7.06
N ASP A 150 -10.37 -0.43 7.97
CA ASP A 150 -11.23 -0.72 9.12
C ASP A 150 -12.71 -0.72 8.69
N GLU A 151 -13.55 -1.51 9.33
CA GLU A 151 -15.00 -1.59 9.04
C GLU A 151 -15.73 -0.24 9.23
N ASN A 152 -15.17 0.63 10.07
CA ASN A 152 -15.70 1.97 10.32
C ASN A 152 -15.05 3.06 9.47
N ASP A 153 -13.98 2.76 8.73
CA ASP A 153 -13.33 3.70 7.84
C ASP A 153 -14.09 3.81 6.51
N PRO A 154 -14.25 5.02 5.96
CA PRO A 154 -14.78 5.18 4.62
C PRO A 154 -13.77 4.72 3.59
N VAL A 155 -14.21 3.95 2.59
CA VAL A 155 -13.41 3.70 1.39
C VAL A 155 -13.43 4.91 0.47
N VAL A 156 -12.41 5.02 -0.37
CA VAL A 156 -12.37 5.98 -1.48
C VAL A 156 -12.55 5.23 -2.81
N GLY A 157 -12.69 5.94 -3.93
CA GLY A 157 -12.87 5.24 -5.20
C GLY A 157 -12.85 6.16 -6.40
N ILE A 158 -12.83 5.56 -7.58
CA ILE A 158 -12.92 6.22 -8.86
C ILE A 158 -14.31 5.95 -9.42
N SER A 159 -15.09 7.00 -9.61
CA SER A 159 -16.43 6.90 -10.19
C SER A 159 -16.36 6.60 -11.70
N ASP A 160 -17.35 5.93 -12.21
CA ASP A 160 -17.51 5.68 -13.65
C ASP A 160 -18.82 6.29 -14.17
N LEU A 161 -18.92 6.45 -15.47
CA LEU A 161 -20.11 6.99 -16.11
C LEU A 161 -21.26 5.97 -16.08
N LEU A 162 -22.47 6.46 -15.88
CA LEU A 162 -23.69 5.67 -16.12
C LEU A 162 -23.77 5.27 -17.59
N ILE A 163 -24.31 4.07 -17.86
CA ILE A 163 -24.41 3.50 -19.21
C ILE A 163 -25.01 4.47 -20.24
N HIS A 164 -25.99 5.28 -19.85
CA HIS A 164 -26.62 6.26 -20.74
C HIS A 164 -25.71 7.43 -21.13
N LEU A 165 -24.65 7.70 -20.35
CA LEU A 165 -23.68 8.77 -20.58
C LEU A 165 -22.37 8.23 -21.17
N SER A 166 -22.19 6.92 -21.24
CA SER A 166 -20.92 6.27 -21.58
C SER A 166 -20.82 5.80 -23.03
N GLN A 167 -21.74 6.16 -23.94
CA GLN A 167 -21.75 5.65 -25.31
C GLN A 167 -20.40 5.84 -26.00
N THR A 168 -19.86 7.06 -26.03
CA THR A 168 -18.56 7.36 -26.64
C THR A 168 -17.40 6.62 -25.95
N GLN A 169 -17.49 6.42 -24.64
CA GLN A 169 -16.50 5.66 -23.86
C GLN A 169 -16.53 4.18 -24.27
N MET A 170 -17.72 3.59 -24.41
CA MET A 170 -17.91 2.18 -24.75
C MET A 170 -17.47 1.83 -26.19
N GLU A 171 -17.41 2.80 -27.09
CA GLU A 171 -16.87 2.62 -28.45
C GLU A 171 -15.33 2.60 -28.51
N LYS A 172 -14.65 2.99 -27.43
CA LYS A 172 -13.19 2.99 -27.36
C LYS A 172 -12.64 1.56 -27.22
N ARG A 173 -11.38 1.38 -27.65
CA ARG A 173 -10.64 0.13 -27.39
C ARG A 173 -10.43 -0.04 -25.87
N GLY A 174 -10.41 -1.26 -25.38
CA GLY A 174 -10.32 -1.56 -23.95
C GLY A 174 -9.14 -0.87 -23.22
N ASN A 175 -8.01 -0.64 -23.89
CA ASN A 175 -6.88 0.10 -23.31
C ASN A 175 -7.07 1.63 -23.31
N LYS A 176 -8.14 2.14 -23.91
CA LYS A 176 -8.49 3.55 -24.05
C LYS A 176 -9.82 3.91 -23.38
N VAL A 177 -10.53 2.95 -22.83
CA VAL A 177 -11.84 3.15 -22.21
C VAL A 177 -11.73 4.02 -20.96
N VAL A 178 -10.61 3.92 -20.24
CA VAL A 178 -10.21 4.77 -19.12
C VAL A 178 -8.76 5.21 -19.39
N GLU A 179 -8.51 6.51 -19.45
CA GLU A 179 -7.17 7.06 -19.60
C GLU A 179 -6.46 7.18 -18.25
N GLY A 180 -5.14 7.43 -18.25
CA GLY A 180 -4.38 7.56 -17.01
C GLY A 180 -4.85 8.74 -16.15
N GLU A 181 -5.17 9.84 -16.78
CA GLU A 181 -5.63 11.07 -16.13
C GLU A 181 -7.08 10.98 -15.62
N ASP A 182 -7.83 9.94 -16.01
CA ASP A 182 -9.19 9.67 -15.48
C ASP A 182 -9.18 8.89 -14.15
N LEU A 183 -7.99 8.51 -13.64
CA LEU A 183 -7.84 7.70 -12.43
C LEU A 183 -7.76 8.56 -11.15
N ASN A 184 -8.35 9.76 -11.16
CA ASN A 184 -8.41 10.59 -9.98
C ASN A 184 -9.44 10.08 -8.97
N VAL A 185 -9.03 10.04 -7.71
CA VAL A 185 -9.78 9.36 -6.65
C VAL A 185 -10.69 10.33 -5.93
N LEU A 186 -11.99 10.05 -5.91
CA LEU A 186 -12.99 10.81 -5.18
C LEU A 186 -12.88 10.54 -3.68
N VAL A 187 -12.74 11.62 -2.89
CA VAL A 187 -12.57 11.54 -1.44
C VAL A 187 -13.60 12.31 -0.63
N GLY A 188 -14.43 13.15 -1.26
CA GLY A 188 -15.48 13.84 -0.53
C GLY A 188 -16.34 14.78 -1.36
N SER A 189 -17.50 15.16 -0.77
CA SER A 189 -18.49 16.08 -1.37
C SER A 189 -19.22 16.95 -0.34
N ILE A 190 -18.86 16.88 0.95
CA ILE A 190 -19.54 17.65 2.00
C ILE A 190 -18.78 18.95 2.23
N PRO A 191 -19.39 20.12 1.98
CA PRO A 191 -18.74 21.41 2.18
C PRO A 191 -18.61 21.80 3.65
N LYS A 192 -17.55 22.53 3.98
CA LYS A 192 -17.42 23.20 5.28
C LYS A 192 -18.30 24.45 5.30
N LYS A 193 -19.21 24.55 6.27
CA LYS A 193 -20.29 25.54 6.35
C LYS A 193 -19.87 27.02 6.30
N GLU A 194 -18.61 27.32 6.60
CA GLU A 194 -18.12 28.69 6.76
C GLU A 194 -17.23 29.17 5.59
N LYS A 195 -17.15 28.39 4.51
CA LYS A 195 -16.33 28.75 3.34
C LYS A 195 -17.18 28.83 2.07
N GLU A 196 -16.95 29.89 1.27
CA GLU A 196 -17.62 30.09 -0.02
C GLU A 196 -16.87 29.45 -1.19
N LYS A 197 -15.54 29.29 -1.10
CA LYS A 197 -14.71 28.69 -2.14
C LYS A 197 -13.90 27.53 -1.60
N ASP A 198 -13.75 26.47 -2.40
CA ASP A 198 -13.05 25.25 -2.03
C ASP A 198 -13.53 24.68 -0.68
N ALA A 199 -14.83 24.72 -0.47
CA ALA A 199 -15.45 24.41 0.82
C ALA A 199 -15.38 22.92 1.16
N VAL A 200 -15.47 22.05 0.15
CA VAL A 200 -15.34 20.59 0.32
C VAL A 200 -13.88 20.25 0.59
N LYS A 201 -12.94 20.80 -0.17
CA LYS A 201 -11.50 20.63 0.06
C LYS A 201 -11.11 21.06 1.48
N ALA A 202 -11.63 22.19 1.95
CA ALA A 202 -11.38 22.64 3.30
C ALA A 202 -11.91 21.67 4.38
N ASN A 203 -13.02 21.00 4.12
CA ASN A 203 -13.54 19.97 5.03
C ASN A 203 -12.64 18.73 5.05
N ILE A 204 -12.19 18.26 3.90
CA ILE A 204 -11.26 17.12 3.82
C ILE A 204 -9.94 17.43 4.53
N LEU A 205 -9.35 18.60 4.29
CA LEU A 205 -8.14 19.03 5.02
C LEU A 205 -8.34 19.08 6.53
N ASN A 206 -9.52 19.55 6.99
CA ASN A 206 -9.85 19.56 8.41
C ASN A 206 -9.88 18.13 9.00
N ILE A 207 -10.48 17.17 8.29
CA ILE A 207 -10.53 15.75 8.70
C ILE A 207 -9.11 15.17 8.79
N LEU A 208 -8.26 15.42 7.78
CA LEU A 208 -6.88 14.96 7.77
C LEU A 208 -6.05 15.59 8.90
N LYS A 209 -6.30 16.86 9.20
CA LYS A 209 -5.66 17.55 10.33
C LYS A 209 -6.08 16.97 11.68
N GLU A 210 -7.37 16.73 11.88
CA GLU A 210 -7.88 16.16 13.13
C GLU A 210 -7.42 14.72 13.37
N LYS A 211 -7.42 13.89 12.33
CA LYS A 211 -7.09 12.45 12.46
C LYS A 211 -5.58 12.17 12.44
N TYR A 212 -4.83 12.88 11.60
CA TYR A 212 -3.42 12.59 11.32
C TYR A 212 -2.48 13.77 11.56
N ASN A 213 -3.00 14.94 11.95
CA ASN A 213 -2.23 16.18 12.02
C ASN A 213 -1.52 16.54 10.70
N ILE A 214 -2.16 16.30 9.55
CA ILE A 214 -1.66 16.57 8.20
C ILE A 214 -2.29 17.85 7.69
N GLU A 215 -1.47 18.72 7.12
CA GLU A 215 -1.84 19.93 6.40
C GLU A 215 -1.55 19.79 4.91
N GLU A 216 -2.02 20.72 4.09
CA GLU A 216 -1.88 20.62 2.63
C GLU A 216 -0.41 20.58 2.18
N GLU A 217 0.46 21.35 2.83
CA GLU A 217 1.90 21.39 2.54
C GLU A 217 2.60 20.06 2.81
N ASP A 218 2.07 19.25 3.71
CA ASP A 218 2.65 17.96 4.07
C ASP A 218 2.58 16.94 2.91
N PHE A 219 1.68 17.15 1.94
CA PHE A 219 1.63 16.29 0.75
C PHE A 219 2.91 16.34 -0.09
N LEU A 220 3.69 17.42 -0.01
CA LEU A 220 4.98 17.53 -0.72
C LEU A 220 6.03 16.51 -0.23
N SER A 221 5.90 16.05 1.00
CA SER A 221 6.79 15.07 1.66
C SER A 221 6.05 13.77 1.99
N ALA A 222 4.92 13.55 1.36
CA ALA A 222 4.11 12.35 1.54
C ALA A 222 4.46 11.29 0.49
N GLU A 223 4.44 10.04 0.91
CA GLU A 223 4.37 8.87 0.05
C GLU A 223 3.06 8.17 0.36
N LEU A 224 2.03 8.51 -0.39
CA LEU A 224 0.68 7.97 -0.23
C LEU A 224 0.27 7.21 -1.48
N GLU A 225 -0.21 6.01 -1.28
CA GLU A 225 -0.56 5.03 -2.28
C GLU A 225 -2.03 4.66 -2.15
N ILE A 226 -2.71 4.58 -3.28
CA ILE A 226 -4.09 4.10 -3.38
C ILE A 226 -4.07 2.64 -3.80
N VAL A 227 -4.67 1.79 -3.00
CA VAL A 227 -4.65 0.34 -3.16
C VAL A 227 -6.06 -0.23 -3.03
N PRO A 228 -6.35 -1.44 -3.55
CA PRO A 228 -7.63 -2.10 -3.30
C PRO A 228 -7.87 -2.29 -1.80
N ALA A 229 -9.03 -1.84 -1.32
CA ALA A 229 -9.42 -1.96 0.07
C ALA A 229 -9.82 -3.39 0.44
N GLY A 230 -9.64 -3.74 1.72
CA GLY A 230 -10.10 -4.98 2.30
C GLY A 230 -9.07 -6.09 2.35
N LYS A 231 -9.45 -7.17 3.02
CA LYS A 231 -8.58 -8.32 3.32
C LYS A 231 -8.63 -9.36 2.21
N ALA A 232 -7.54 -10.08 2.03
CA ALA A 232 -7.49 -11.27 1.19
C ALA A 232 -8.50 -12.32 1.66
N ARG A 233 -9.17 -12.95 0.72
CA ARG A 233 -10.23 -13.95 0.97
C ARG A 233 -9.98 -15.22 0.18
N ASP A 234 -10.55 -16.32 0.66
CA ASP A 234 -10.67 -17.52 -0.14
C ASP A 234 -11.53 -17.22 -1.38
N TYR A 235 -11.08 -17.68 -2.52
CA TYR A 235 -11.76 -17.57 -3.80
C TYR A 235 -12.06 -18.96 -4.37
N GLY A 236 -13.25 -19.10 -4.94
CA GLY A 236 -13.82 -20.38 -5.32
C GLY A 236 -14.65 -21.01 -4.19
N ILE A 237 -15.68 -21.78 -4.55
CA ILE A 237 -16.58 -22.43 -3.58
C ILE A 237 -15.82 -23.45 -2.74
N ASP A 238 -14.82 -24.07 -3.31
CA ASP A 238 -13.91 -25.05 -2.69
C ASP A 238 -12.73 -24.42 -1.94
N ARG A 239 -12.62 -23.08 -1.93
CA ARG A 239 -11.56 -22.28 -1.27
C ARG A 239 -10.14 -22.60 -1.79
N SER A 240 -10.02 -23.03 -3.03
CA SER A 240 -8.73 -23.45 -3.61
C SER A 240 -7.83 -22.29 -4.06
N LEU A 241 -8.34 -21.07 -4.10
CA LEU A 241 -7.64 -19.87 -4.56
C LEU A 241 -7.76 -18.74 -3.53
N ILE A 242 -7.00 -17.67 -3.71
CA ILE A 242 -7.04 -16.44 -2.91
C ILE A 242 -7.36 -15.25 -3.83
N MET A 243 -8.15 -14.34 -3.33
CA MET A 243 -8.44 -13.04 -3.94
C MET A 243 -8.23 -11.94 -2.91
#